data_beaf7d940a2ac4253a50fe975be1cc98
#
_entry.id   beaf7d940a2ac4253a50fe975be1cc98
#
_cell.length_a   1.000
_cell.length_b   1.000
_cell.length_c   1.000
_cell.angle_alpha   90.00
_cell.angle_beta   90.00
_cell.angle_gamma   90.00
#
_symmetry.space_group_name_H-M   'P 1'
#
loop_
_entity.id
_entity.type
_entity.pdbx_description
1 polymer ?
#
loop_
_entity_poly.entity_id
_entity_poly.type
_entity_poly.pdbx_seq_one_letter_code
_entity_poly.pdbx_strand_id
1 'polypeptide(L)'
;MISKTLIVCLISGLLMGFTSAKDMNKLEKKAQRIHSKCLTIDTHCDTPMQMIKPGFNIRDEHHAPKSRVDLPRMKSGGLDAMFFAVFTGQKPRTDQNYIATYALANQMLDSIHSMVTQNSDLATLALKADDLEHIEKTGKHAIYIGMENGFPIAKDLSRVEEFYNKGVRYITLCHSFHNDICDSSSDAAPAEHNGVSDFGKQVITEMNRLGMMIDVSHASDKSFSDIVELSKAPVIASHSSVRSVAKHDRNMSDTMIKKLAQKGGVIQICLLDVYIKEPDTTSVKFKSERRLHKIYRTTYNSMSESEKEVFEKEWDDVQANYSSELPTVKEMVDHIDYVKNLVGIDYVGIGSDFDGGGGLRDCADVSQFPNITLELLRRGYTESEIKKIWGGNLLRVFRAVEKSAQKI
;
A
#
# COMPACT_ATOMS: atom_id res chain seq x y z
N MET A 1 -45.41 -22.87 56.21
CA MET A 1 -43.94 -22.76 56.06
C MET A 1 -43.66 -22.52 54.59
N ILE A 2 -43.44 -21.27 54.20
CA ILE A 2 -43.20 -20.89 52.80
C ILE A 2 -41.74 -20.44 52.74
N SER A 3 -40.93 -21.22 51.99
CA SER A 3 -39.52 -20.95 51.77
C SER A 3 -39.35 -19.78 50.77
N LYS A 4 -38.60 -18.75 51.18
CA LYS A 4 -38.21 -17.63 50.28
C LYS A 4 -36.89 -17.98 49.64
N THR A 5 -36.92 -18.32 48.36
CA THR A 5 -35.71 -18.47 47.54
C THR A 5 -35.32 -17.08 47.03
N LEU A 6 -34.17 -16.61 47.43
CA LEU A 6 -33.57 -15.35 47.04
C LEU A 6 -32.89 -15.52 45.66
N ILE A 7 -33.42 -14.92 44.62
CA ILE A 7 -32.78 -14.85 43.30
C ILE A 7 -31.79 -13.66 43.32
N VAL A 8 -30.52 -13.95 43.33
CA VAL A 8 -29.45 -12.95 43.13
C VAL A 8 -29.26 -12.77 41.63
N CYS A 9 -29.77 -11.72 41.05
CA CYS A 9 -29.43 -11.28 39.70
C CYS A 9 -28.07 -10.59 39.73
N LEU A 10 -27.04 -11.26 39.23
CA LEU A 10 -25.75 -10.65 38.89
C LEU A 10 -25.93 -9.78 37.64
N ILE A 11 -26.07 -8.47 37.86
CA ILE A 11 -25.97 -7.47 36.77
C ILE A 11 -24.46 -7.23 36.53
N SER A 12 -23.90 -7.89 35.53
CA SER A 12 -22.58 -7.55 34.97
C SER A 12 -22.73 -6.27 34.15
N GLY A 13 -22.58 -5.12 34.82
CA GLY A 13 -22.56 -3.81 34.19
C GLY A 13 -21.30 -3.69 33.31
N LEU A 14 -21.49 -3.66 32.00
CA LEU A 14 -20.50 -3.21 31.04
C LEU A 14 -20.26 -1.72 31.32
N LEU A 15 -19.22 -1.39 32.06
CA LEU A 15 -18.71 -0.01 32.19
C LEU A 15 -18.10 0.39 30.85
N MET A 16 -18.90 0.90 29.91
CA MET A 16 -18.40 1.75 28.85
C MET A 16 -17.92 3.06 29.51
N GLY A 17 -16.64 3.12 29.81
CA GLY A 17 -16.01 4.33 30.33
C GLY A 17 -16.12 5.46 29.30
N PHE A 18 -16.91 6.46 29.56
CA PHE A 18 -16.88 7.74 28.83
C PHE A 18 -15.54 8.41 29.09
N THR A 19 -14.64 8.39 28.11
CA THR A 19 -13.38 9.13 28.16
C THR A 19 -13.69 10.62 28.23
N SER A 20 -13.18 11.32 29.23
CA SER A 20 -13.41 12.77 29.34
C SER A 20 -12.68 13.53 28.24
N ALA A 21 -13.16 14.72 27.85
CA ALA A 21 -12.45 15.59 26.88
C ALA A 21 -10.99 15.88 27.29
N LYS A 22 -10.71 15.92 28.60
CA LYS A 22 -9.37 16.10 29.15
C LYS A 22 -8.49 14.85 28.92
N ASP A 23 -9.05 13.66 29.01
CA ASP A 23 -8.33 12.41 28.78
C ASP A 23 -8.09 12.18 27.29
N MET A 24 -9.03 12.57 26.42
CA MET A 24 -8.84 12.59 24.97
C MET A 24 -7.67 13.47 24.56
N ASN A 25 -7.62 14.72 25.04
CA ASN A 25 -6.49 15.64 24.76
C ASN A 25 -5.14 15.08 25.25
N LYS A 26 -5.12 14.35 26.38
CA LYS A 26 -3.90 13.69 26.89
C LYS A 26 -3.46 12.53 25.99
N LEU A 27 -4.40 11.75 25.47
CA LEU A 27 -4.10 10.64 24.58
C LEU A 27 -3.59 11.12 23.22
N GLU A 28 -4.21 12.15 22.66
CA GLU A 28 -3.78 12.79 21.39
C GLU A 28 -2.35 13.33 21.49
N LYS A 29 -2.04 14.07 22.56
CA LYS A 29 -0.66 14.54 22.81
C LYS A 29 0.33 13.40 22.95
N LYS A 30 -0.08 12.27 23.58
CA LYS A 30 0.75 11.08 23.67
C LYS A 30 0.95 10.45 22.30
N ALA A 31 -0.12 10.38 21.47
CA ALA A 31 -0.05 9.86 20.12
C ALA A 31 0.92 10.67 19.24
N GLN A 32 0.78 11.98 19.23
CA GLN A 32 1.68 12.87 18.50
C GLN A 32 3.14 12.69 18.93
N ARG A 33 3.42 12.64 20.26
CA ARG A 33 4.77 12.40 20.78
C ARG A 33 5.34 11.03 20.36
N ILE A 34 4.51 9.99 20.28
CA ILE A 34 4.97 8.66 19.85
C ILE A 34 5.18 8.67 18.35
N HIS A 35 4.24 9.23 17.59
CA HIS A 35 4.31 9.33 16.14
C HIS A 35 5.61 10.04 15.70
N SER A 36 5.92 11.17 16.29
CA SER A 36 7.15 11.93 16.01
C SER A 36 8.46 11.23 16.41
N LYS A 37 8.41 10.06 17.05
CA LYS A 37 9.57 9.22 17.41
C LYS A 37 9.63 7.92 16.62
N CYS A 38 8.64 7.66 15.77
CA CYS A 38 8.67 6.55 14.85
C CYS A 38 9.53 6.93 13.64
N LEU A 39 10.20 5.96 13.03
CA LEU A 39 10.58 6.04 11.62
C LEU A 39 9.36 5.59 10.83
N THR A 40 8.65 6.56 10.27
CA THR A 40 7.38 6.30 9.58
C THR A 40 7.62 6.03 8.12
N ILE A 41 7.08 4.92 7.62
CA ILE A 41 7.18 4.52 6.22
C ILE A 41 5.80 4.18 5.70
N ASP A 42 5.45 4.72 4.56
CA ASP A 42 4.36 4.25 3.71
C ASP A 42 4.95 3.52 2.50
N THR A 43 4.51 2.30 2.28
CA THR A 43 5.13 1.42 1.28
C THR A 43 4.56 1.54 -0.11
N HIS A 44 3.51 2.35 -0.32
CA HIS A 44 2.91 2.47 -1.65
C HIS A 44 2.07 3.73 -1.81
N CYS A 45 2.40 4.52 -2.84
CA CYS A 45 1.51 5.55 -3.38
C CYS A 45 1.73 5.71 -4.89
N ASP A 46 0.66 6.09 -5.62
CA ASP A 46 0.68 6.32 -7.07
C ASP A 46 0.86 7.78 -7.48
N THR A 47 1.35 8.59 -6.55
CA THR A 47 1.65 10.01 -6.80
C THR A 47 2.53 10.26 -8.03
N PRO A 48 3.46 9.36 -8.45
CA PRO A 48 4.20 9.54 -9.70
C PRO A 48 3.32 9.68 -10.95
N MET A 49 2.11 9.11 -10.95
CA MET A 49 1.15 9.33 -12.06
C MET A 49 0.67 10.80 -12.13
N GLN A 50 0.62 11.50 -11.00
CA GLN A 50 0.29 12.93 -10.99
C GLN A 50 1.50 13.77 -11.39
N MET A 51 2.71 13.34 -10.99
CA MET A 51 3.96 14.08 -11.24
C MET A 51 4.29 14.21 -12.73
N ILE A 52 3.84 13.30 -13.59
CA ILE A 52 4.02 13.39 -15.04
C ILE A 52 2.95 14.24 -15.73
N LYS A 53 1.91 14.69 -15.01
CA LYS A 53 0.86 15.56 -15.56
C LYS A 53 1.32 17.01 -15.58
N PRO A 54 0.98 17.80 -16.62
CA PRO A 54 1.31 19.22 -16.67
C PRO A 54 0.76 20.00 -15.47
N GLY A 55 1.59 20.87 -14.88
CA GLY A 55 1.18 21.75 -13.80
C GLY A 55 1.06 21.10 -12.41
N PHE A 56 1.45 19.83 -12.24
CA PHE A 56 1.59 19.25 -10.91
C PHE A 56 2.95 19.64 -10.30
N ASN A 57 2.94 20.15 -9.08
CA ASN A 57 4.14 20.46 -8.31
C ASN A 57 3.98 19.92 -6.89
N ILE A 58 4.79 18.95 -6.51
CA ILE A 58 4.72 18.28 -5.20
C ILE A 58 5.08 19.19 -4.01
N ARG A 59 5.64 20.38 -4.25
CA ARG A 59 5.87 21.40 -3.19
C ARG A 59 4.60 22.14 -2.81
N ASP A 60 3.59 22.14 -3.67
CA ASP A 60 2.32 22.79 -3.41
C ASP A 60 1.43 21.83 -2.62
N GLU A 61 0.67 22.39 -1.67
CA GLU A 61 -0.34 21.60 -0.98
C GLU A 61 -1.51 21.34 -1.92
N HIS A 62 -1.85 20.06 -2.07
CA HIS A 62 -2.96 19.60 -2.90
C HIS A 62 -4.09 19.07 -2.02
N HIS A 63 -5.26 18.88 -2.64
CA HIS A 63 -6.40 18.24 -2.00
C HIS A 63 -6.96 17.16 -2.94
N ALA A 64 -7.55 16.11 -2.35
CA ALA A 64 -8.28 15.13 -3.14
C ALA A 64 -9.37 15.83 -3.97
N PRO A 65 -9.58 15.44 -5.24
CA PRO A 65 -9.02 14.25 -5.87
C PRO A 65 -7.64 14.44 -6.52
N LYS A 66 -7.12 15.69 -6.59
CA LYS A 66 -5.90 16.00 -7.36
C LYS A 66 -4.67 15.22 -6.86
N SER A 67 -4.44 15.18 -5.56
CA SER A 67 -3.47 14.29 -4.92
C SER A 67 -3.75 14.17 -3.42
N ARG A 68 -3.34 13.05 -2.84
CA ARG A 68 -3.36 12.76 -1.40
C ARG A 68 -1.98 12.90 -0.76
N VAL A 69 -0.95 13.11 -1.58
CA VAL A 69 0.46 13.19 -1.15
C VAL A 69 1.12 14.42 -1.76
N ASP A 70 1.78 15.20 -0.91
CA ASP A 70 2.73 16.25 -1.27
C ASP A 70 3.71 16.48 -0.11
N LEU A 71 4.82 17.16 -0.38
CA LEU A 71 5.87 17.38 0.63
C LEU A 71 5.38 18.16 1.87
N PRO A 72 4.55 19.23 1.75
CA PRO A 72 3.99 19.91 2.92
C PRO A 72 3.16 19.01 3.82
N ARG A 73 2.29 18.15 3.22
CA ARG A 73 1.42 17.24 3.98
C ARG A 73 2.15 16.01 4.49
N MET A 74 3.18 15.52 3.79
CA MET A 74 4.10 14.51 4.36
C MET A 74 4.72 15.04 5.65
N LYS A 75 5.20 16.29 5.65
CA LYS A 75 5.76 16.93 6.82
C LYS A 75 4.74 17.10 7.95
N SER A 76 3.56 17.64 7.66
CA SER A 76 2.51 17.84 8.68
C SER A 76 1.96 16.52 9.22
N GLY A 77 1.92 15.45 8.40
CA GLY A 77 1.54 14.10 8.77
C GLY A 77 2.65 13.31 9.48
N GLY A 78 3.87 13.86 9.58
CA GLY A 78 4.99 13.19 10.23
C GLY A 78 5.42 11.91 9.51
N LEU A 79 5.38 11.91 8.17
CA LEU A 79 5.85 10.80 7.36
C LEU A 79 7.31 11.00 6.95
N ASP A 80 8.21 10.11 7.39
CA ASP A 80 9.64 10.20 7.11
C ASP A 80 10.02 9.61 5.77
N ALA A 81 9.34 8.53 5.35
CA ALA A 81 9.64 7.86 4.09
C ALA A 81 8.38 7.38 3.35
N MET A 82 8.45 7.42 2.02
CA MET A 82 7.41 6.91 1.15
C MET A 82 8.00 6.18 -0.06
N PHE A 83 7.39 5.05 -0.42
CA PHE A 83 7.64 4.39 -1.69
C PHE A 83 6.74 4.99 -2.77
N PHE A 84 7.34 5.66 -3.71
CA PHE A 84 6.70 6.18 -4.91
C PHE A 84 6.63 5.07 -5.95
N ALA A 85 5.42 4.60 -6.26
CA ALA A 85 5.21 3.52 -7.20
C ALA A 85 5.22 4.00 -8.64
N VAL A 86 6.09 3.42 -9.44
CA VAL A 86 6.06 3.52 -10.89
C VAL A 86 4.98 2.57 -11.39
N PHE A 87 3.73 3.01 -11.38
CA PHE A 87 2.61 2.21 -11.83
C PHE A 87 2.44 2.24 -13.34
N THR A 88 2.28 1.07 -13.93
CA THR A 88 1.94 0.95 -15.35
C THR A 88 0.77 -0.01 -15.56
N GLY A 89 -0.30 0.50 -16.14
CA GLY A 89 -1.48 -0.30 -16.45
C GLY A 89 -1.16 -1.43 -17.43
N GLN A 90 -1.75 -2.61 -17.18
CA GLN A 90 -1.65 -3.74 -18.09
C GLN A 90 -2.29 -3.43 -19.44
N LYS A 91 -1.58 -3.72 -20.51
CA LYS A 91 -2.05 -3.61 -21.90
C LYS A 91 -2.00 -4.99 -22.58
N PRO A 92 -2.64 -5.18 -23.75
CA PRO A 92 -2.40 -6.35 -24.59
C PRO A 92 -0.90 -6.55 -24.84
N ARG A 93 -0.41 -7.77 -24.76
CA ARG A 93 1.02 -8.14 -24.86
C ARG A 93 1.50 -8.11 -26.31
N THR A 94 1.76 -6.91 -26.82
CA THR A 94 2.32 -6.63 -28.14
C THR A 94 3.62 -5.84 -27.99
N ASP A 95 4.52 -5.94 -28.96
CA ASP A 95 5.80 -5.22 -28.93
C ASP A 95 5.59 -3.70 -28.78
N GLN A 96 4.58 -3.16 -29.46
CA GLN A 96 4.24 -1.74 -29.37
C GLN A 96 3.84 -1.35 -27.94
N ASN A 97 3.03 -2.16 -27.27
CA ASN A 97 2.59 -1.89 -25.89
C ASN A 97 3.72 -2.07 -24.89
N TYR A 98 4.60 -3.06 -25.08
CA TYR A 98 5.80 -3.21 -24.25
C TYR A 98 6.72 -2.00 -24.36
N ILE A 99 6.97 -1.50 -25.57
CA ILE A 99 7.78 -0.30 -25.83
C ILE A 99 7.14 0.92 -25.16
N ALA A 100 5.83 1.13 -25.37
CA ALA A 100 5.11 2.28 -24.81
C ALA A 100 5.09 2.24 -23.26
N THR A 101 4.87 1.07 -22.67
CA THR A 101 4.80 0.92 -21.22
C THR A 101 6.19 1.06 -20.58
N TYR A 102 7.24 0.53 -21.23
CA TYR A 102 8.61 0.76 -20.79
C TYR A 102 8.98 2.25 -20.83
N ALA A 103 8.60 2.97 -21.91
CA ALA A 103 8.81 4.42 -22.00
C ALA A 103 8.07 5.18 -20.89
N LEU A 104 6.83 4.82 -20.59
CA LEU A 104 6.04 5.41 -19.50
C LEU A 104 6.69 5.17 -18.14
N ALA A 105 7.17 3.96 -17.87
CA ALA A 105 7.87 3.64 -16.62
C ALA A 105 9.13 4.50 -16.46
N ASN A 106 9.91 4.69 -17.54
CA ASN A 106 11.08 5.56 -17.53
C ASN A 106 10.71 7.03 -17.32
N GLN A 107 9.64 7.52 -17.94
CA GLN A 107 9.15 8.88 -17.72
C GLN A 107 8.81 9.14 -16.25
N MET A 108 8.16 8.18 -15.56
CA MET A 108 7.87 8.30 -14.13
C MET A 108 9.16 8.26 -13.29
N LEU A 109 10.11 7.37 -13.60
CA LEU A 109 11.40 7.33 -12.93
C LEU A 109 12.14 8.66 -13.06
N ASP A 110 12.20 9.22 -14.26
CA ASP A 110 12.83 10.52 -14.53
C ASP A 110 12.13 11.64 -13.75
N SER A 111 10.79 11.58 -13.63
CA SER A 111 10.04 12.56 -12.85
C SER A 111 10.35 12.48 -11.35
N ILE A 112 10.51 11.27 -10.79
CA ILE A 112 10.91 11.08 -9.38
C ILE A 112 12.32 11.61 -9.14
N HIS A 113 13.28 11.28 -10.01
CA HIS A 113 14.66 11.76 -9.91
C HIS A 113 14.74 13.29 -10.01
N SER A 114 13.99 13.87 -10.98
CA SER A 114 13.89 15.32 -11.15
C SER A 114 13.28 15.98 -9.92
N MET A 115 12.20 15.41 -9.39
CA MET A 115 11.54 15.89 -8.17
C MET A 115 12.51 15.94 -7.00
N VAL A 116 13.22 14.84 -6.72
CA VAL A 116 14.20 14.79 -5.61
C VAL A 116 15.33 15.81 -5.82
N THR A 117 15.81 15.96 -7.05
CA THR A 117 16.88 16.94 -7.36
C THR A 117 16.41 18.36 -7.15
N GLN A 118 15.22 18.71 -7.63
CA GLN A 118 14.63 20.06 -7.51
C GLN A 118 14.21 20.40 -6.07
N ASN A 119 13.95 19.39 -5.24
CA ASN A 119 13.52 19.53 -3.85
C ASN A 119 14.54 18.94 -2.86
N SER A 120 15.83 19.04 -3.20
CA SER A 120 16.92 18.48 -2.40
C SER A 120 17.06 19.07 -0.99
N ASP A 121 16.38 20.17 -0.72
CA ASP A 121 16.21 20.76 0.63
C ASP A 121 15.16 20.00 1.48
N LEU A 122 14.20 19.29 0.87
CA LEU A 122 13.09 18.62 1.55
C LEU A 122 13.08 17.10 1.40
N ALA A 123 13.67 16.57 0.33
CA ALA A 123 13.63 15.15 0.02
C ALA A 123 14.97 14.61 -0.47
N THR A 124 15.21 13.34 -0.27
CA THR A 124 16.42 12.63 -0.73
C THR A 124 16.02 11.23 -1.21
N LEU A 125 16.58 10.80 -2.34
CA LEU A 125 16.41 9.43 -2.82
C LEU A 125 17.11 8.47 -1.86
N ALA A 126 16.39 7.45 -1.40
CA ALA A 126 16.90 6.39 -0.55
C ALA A 126 17.01 5.08 -1.35
N LEU A 127 18.13 4.41 -1.23
CA LEU A 127 18.46 3.20 -1.97
C LEU A 127 18.66 1.97 -1.10
N LYS A 128 18.82 2.17 0.21
CA LYS A 128 19.06 1.11 1.20
C LYS A 128 18.13 1.29 2.41
N ALA A 129 17.88 0.21 3.11
CA ALA A 129 17.09 0.25 4.34
C ALA A 129 17.64 1.24 5.38
N ASP A 130 18.98 1.31 5.51
CA ASP A 130 19.62 2.16 6.51
C ASP A 130 19.70 3.65 6.10
N ASP A 131 19.44 3.99 4.84
CA ASP A 131 19.43 5.38 4.39
C ASP A 131 18.37 6.21 5.13
N LEU A 132 17.22 5.61 5.47
CA LEU A 132 16.15 6.31 6.17
C LEU A 132 16.62 6.96 7.48
N GLU A 133 17.34 6.20 8.32
CA GLU A 133 17.82 6.72 9.61
C GLU A 133 18.80 7.89 9.47
N HIS A 134 19.53 7.94 8.34
CA HIS A 134 20.44 9.05 8.04
C HIS A 134 19.70 10.26 7.46
N ILE A 135 18.73 10.02 6.56
CA ILE A 135 17.95 11.07 5.91
C ILE A 135 17.05 11.78 6.92
N GLU A 136 16.33 11.03 7.77
CA GLU A 136 15.46 11.58 8.83
C GLU A 136 16.19 12.59 9.72
N LYS A 137 17.42 12.26 10.15
CA LYS A 137 18.26 13.16 10.96
C LYS A 137 18.57 14.50 10.29
N THR A 138 18.42 14.60 8.97
CA THR A 138 18.58 15.84 8.22
C THR A 138 17.29 16.65 8.13
N GLY A 139 16.16 16.11 8.61
CA GLY A 139 14.84 16.70 8.50
C GLY A 139 14.21 16.62 7.11
N LYS A 140 14.73 15.73 6.25
CA LYS A 140 14.22 15.49 4.89
C LYS A 140 13.40 14.20 4.84
N HIS A 141 12.55 14.10 3.82
CA HIS A 141 11.83 12.87 3.51
C HIS A 141 12.71 11.91 2.69
N ALA A 142 12.71 10.64 3.05
CA ALA A 142 13.32 9.59 2.26
C ALA A 142 12.35 9.10 1.18
N ILE A 143 12.73 9.24 -0.07
CA ILE A 143 11.95 8.77 -1.21
C ILE A 143 12.55 7.44 -1.68
N TYR A 144 11.79 6.36 -1.52
CA TYR A 144 12.07 5.07 -2.14
C TYR A 144 11.26 4.94 -3.43
N ILE A 145 11.67 4.06 -4.32
CA ILE A 145 10.97 3.78 -5.57
C ILE A 145 10.52 2.31 -5.56
N GLY A 146 9.22 2.11 -5.74
CA GLY A 146 8.62 0.83 -6.11
C GLY A 146 8.24 0.82 -7.59
N MET A 147 8.10 -0.36 -8.17
CA MET A 147 7.47 -0.53 -9.48
C MET A 147 6.23 -1.37 -9.32
N GLU A 148 5.08 -0.85 -9.75
CA GLU A 148 3.85 -1.61 -9.73
C GLU A 148 3.48 -2.09 -11.12
N ASN A 149 3.30 -3.42 -11.22
CA ASN A 149 3.19 -4.23 -12.42
C ASN A 149 4.54 -4.46 -13.14
N GLY A 150 4.98 -5.70 -13.19
CA GLY A 150 6.18 -6.11 -13.94
C GLY A 150 6.04 -6.06 -15.46
N PHE A 151 4.93 -5.56 -16.00
CA PHE A 151 4.67 -5.51 -17.44
C PHE A 151 5.75 -4.73 -18.24
N PRO A 152 6.38 -3.64 -17.75
CA PRO A 152 7.48 -2.96 -18.43
C PRO A 152 8.74 -3.82 -18.63
N ILE A 153 8.90 -4.88 -17.85
CA ILE A 153 10.00 -5.84 -18.03
C ILE A 153 9.86 -6.54 -19.39
N ALA A 154 8.62 -6.71 -19.86
CA ALA A 154 8.28 -7.49 -21.05
C ALA A 154 8.89 -8.91 -20.96
N LYS A 155 9.67 -9.32 -21.96
CA LYS A 155 10.42 -10.60 -21.96
C LYS A 155 11.92 -10.38 -21.93
N ASP A 156 12.36 -9.24 -21.42
CA ASP A 156 13.77 -8.85 -21.34
C ASP A 156 14.21 -8.80 -19.87
N LEU A 157 14.85 -9.89 -19.42
CA LEU A 157 15.28 -10.04 -18.03
C LEU A 157 16.28 -8.95 -17.60
N SER A 158 17.07 -8.37 -18.53
CA SER A 158 18.04 -7.33 -18.22
C SER A 158 17.40 -6.05 -17.66
N ARG A 159 16.13 -5.81 -17.96
CA ARG A 159 15.39 -4.67 -17.44
C ARG A 159 15.17 -4.71 -15.92
N VAL A 160 15.22 -5.87 -15.29
CA VAL A 160 15.15 -5.98 -13.82
C VAL A 160 16.38 -5.28 -13.20
N GLU A 161 17.57 -5.57 -13.69
CA GLU A 161 18.80 -4.91 -13.23
C GLU A 161 18.84 -3.43 -13.63
N GLU A 162 18.36 -3.09 -14.82
CA GLU A 162 18.25 -1.70 -15.26
C GLU A 162 17.38 -0.87 -14.30
N PHE A 163 16.19 -1.37 -13.94
CA PHE A 163 15.30 -0.69 -13.00
C PHE A 163 15.90 -0.61 -11.59
N TYR A 164 16.59 -1.67 -11.13
CA TYR A 164 17.32 -1.63 -9.87
C TYR A 164 18.38 -0.53 -9.85
N ASN A 165 19.14 -0.39 -10.93
CA ASN A 165 20.18 0.64 -11.09
C ASN A 165 19.57 2.06 -11.16
N LYS A 166 18.32 2.19 -11.62
CA LYS A 166 17.53 3.43 -11.58
C LYS A 166 16.87 3.69 -10.23
N GLY A 167 17.14 2.88 -9.20
CA GLY A 167 16.68 3.12 -7.83
C GLY A 167 15.42 2.35 -7.41
N VAL A 168 14.83 1.50 -8.25
CA VAL A 168 13.70 0.65 -7.87
C VAL A 168 14.14 -0.35 -6.80
N ARG A 169 13.36 -0.49 -5.74
CA ARG A 169 13.67 -1.37 -4.60
C ARG A 169 12.65 -2.47 -4.35
N TYR A 170 11.50 -2.42 -4.99
CA TYR A 170 10.62 -3.57 -5.15
C TYR A 170 9.93 -3.57 -6.52
N ILE A 171 9.50 -4.74 -6.96
CA ILE A 171 8.60 -4.89 -8.11
C ILE A 171 7.40 -5.74 -7.67
N THR A 172 6.19 -5.19 -7.86
CA THR A 172 4.94 -5.93 -7.81
C THR A 172 4.79 -6.70 -9.13
N LEU A 173 4.82 -8.03 -9.07
CA LEU A 173 5.04 -8.86 -10.26
C LEU A 173 3.92 -8.76 -11.31
N CYS A 174 2.68 -8.53 -10.89
CA CYS A 174 1.53 -8.27 -11.76
C CYS A 174 0.61 -7.22 -11.14
N HIS A 175 -0.37 -6.75 -11.89
CA HIS A 175 -1.45 -5.88 -11.38
C HIS A 175 -2.81 -6.57 -11.58
N SER A 176 -3.79 -5.93 -12.22
CA SER A 176 -5.15 -6.44 -12.33
C SER A 176 -5.34 -7.55 -13.35
N PHE A 177 -4.33 -7.88 -14.16
CA PHE A 177 -4.40 -8.89 -15.21
C PHE A 177 -3.18 -9.81 -15.18
N HIS A 178 -3.35 -11.02 -15.70
CA HIS A 178 -2.24 -11.95 -15.95
C HIS A 178 -1.23 -11.30 -16.90
N ASN A 179 0.05 -11.49 -16.63
CA ASN A 179 1.11 -10.98 -17.49
C ASN A 179 2.17 -12.09 -17.77
N ASP A 180 3.31 -11.73 -18.36
CA ASP A 180 4.34 -12.73 -18.69
C ASP A 180 5.02 -13.34 -17.46
N ILE A 181 4.81 -12.77 -16.25
CA ILE A 181 5.48 -13.16 -15.01
C ILE A 181 4.61 -14.10 -14.18
N CYS A 182 3.34 -13.73 -13.92
CA CYS A 182 2.46 -14.54 -13.07
C CYS A 182 0.97 -14.20 -13.25
N ASP A 183 0.12 -15.02 -12.66
CA ASP A 183 -1.30 -14.82 -12.62
C ASP A 183 -1.71 -13.83 -11.53
N SER A 184 -2.61 -12.89 -11.89
CA SER A 184 -3.22 -11.90 -11.02
C SER A 184 -4.40 -12.45 -10.24
N SER A 185 -4.66 -11.91 -9.04
CA SER A 185 -5.86 -12.20 -8.23
C SER A 185 -7.14 -11.58 -8.78
N SER A 186 -7.04 -10.57 -9.64
CA SER A 186 -8.18 -9.76 -10.09
C SER A 186 -8.55 -10.01 -11.55
N ASP A 187 -7.80 -10.84 -12.29
CA ASP A 187 -8.15 -11.16 -13.67
C ASP A 187 -9.39 -12.07 -13.70
N ALA A 188 -10.35 -11.70 -14.54
CA ALA A 188 -11.54 -12.51 -14.75
C ALA A 188 -11.30 -13.71 -15.70
N ALA A 189 -10.17 -13.68 -16.44
CA ALA A 189 -9.77 -14.80 -17.29
C ALA A 189 -9.30 -16.00 -16.45
N PRO A 190 -9.43 -17.24 -16.97
CA PRO A 190 -8.81 -18.39 -16.33
C PRO A 190 -7.30 -18.21 -16.17
N ALA A 191 -6.74 -18.77 -15.09
CA ALA A 191 -5.30 -18.74 -14.82
C ALA A 191 -4.50 -19.17 -16.06
N GLU A 192 -3.53 -18.37 -16.46
CA GLU A 192 -2.73 -18.62 -17.66
C GLU A 192 -1.54 -19.53 -17.37
N HIS A 193 -0.86 -19.27 -16.22
CA HIS A 193 0.35 -19.98 -15.82
C HIS A 193 0.10 -20.97 -14.69
N ASN A 194 -1.10 -20.97 -14.12
CA ASN A 194 -1.39 -21.67 -12.87
C ASN A 194 -0.36 -21.30 -11.77
N GLY A 195 -0.09 -20.01 -11.63
CA GLY A 195 0.87 -19.44 -10.70
C GLY A 195 1.94 -18.58 -11.40
N VAL A 196 3.21 -18.86 -11.13
CA VAL A 196 4.36 -18.17 -11.71
C VAL A 196 4.81 -18.86 -13.00
N SER A 197 4.99 -18.08 -14.08
CA SER A 197 5.51 -18.57 -15.36
C SER A 197 7.00 -18.94 -15.28
N ASP A 198 7.51 -19.62 -16.32
CA ASP A 198 8.96 -19.92 -16.41
C ASP A 198 9.80 -18.64 -16.53
N PHE A 199 9.28 -17.60 -17.19
CA PHE A 199 9.93 -16.28 -17.20
C PHE A 199 9.87 -15.63 -15.83
N GLY A 200 8.74 -15.73 -15.13
CA GLY A 200 8.58 -15.22 -13.76
C GLY A 200 9.57 -15.84 -12.77
N LYS A 201 9.92 -17.13 -12.92
CA LYS A 201 10.96 -17.79 -12.10
C LYS A 201 12.35 -17.12 -12.32
N GLN A 202 12.65 -16.71 -13.55
CA GLN A 202 13.90 -15.99 -13.87
C GLN A 202 13.88 -14.58 -13.25
N VAL A 203 12.75 -13.86 -13.35
CA VAL A 203 12.57 -12.54 -12.73
C VAL A 203 12.77 -12.63 -11.21
N ILE A 204 12.15 -13.58 -10.53
CA ILE A 204 12.31 -13.81 -9.08
C ILE A 204 13.77 -14.09 -8.73
N THR A 205 14.45 -14.91 -9.53
CA THR A 205 15.87 -15.24 -9.32
C THR A 205 16.73 -14.01 -9.44
N GLU A 206 16.49 -13.16 -10.44
CA GLU A 206 17.24 -11.94 -10.68
C GLU A 206 17.01 -10.90 -9.58
N MET A 207 15.73 -10.71 -9.13
CA MET A 207 15.43 -9.84 -8.00
C MET A 207 16.15 -10.29 -6.71
N ASN A 208 16.19 -11.60 -6.44
CA ASN A 208 16.96 -12.13 -5.31
C ASN A 208 18.47 -11.87 -5.45
N ARG A 209 19.03 -12.01 -6.68
CA ARG A 209 20.44 -11.73 -6.96
C ARG A 209 20.79 -10.29 -6.62
N LEU A 210 19.94 -9.36 -7.02
CA LEU A 210 20.13 -7.92 -6.83
C LEU A 210 19.87 -7.45 -5.39
N GLY A 211 19.14 -8.21 -4.57
CA GLY A 211 18.64 -7.75 -3.27
C GLY A 211 17.47 -6.79 -3.41
N MET A 212 16.63 -6.99 -4.43
CA MET A 212 15.38 -6.27 -4.65
C MET A 212 14.24 -7.01 -3.98
N MET A 213 13.40 -6.30 -3.20
CA MET A 213 12.22 -6.89 -2.56
C MET A 213 11.21 -7.35 -3.62
N ILE A 214 10.66 -8.55 -3.43
CA ILE A 214 9.57 -9.07 -4.27
C ILE A 214 8.26 -8.71 -3.59
N ASP A 215 7.41 -7.97 -4.29
CA ASP A 215 6.09 -7.62 -3.82
C ASP A 215 5.04 -8.59 -4.38
N VAL A 216 4.28 -9.19 -3.46
CA VAL A 216 3.21 -10.15 -3.76
C VAL A 216 1.82 -9.53 -3.82
N SER A 217 1.69 -8.21 -3.62
CA SER A 217 0.42 -7.53 -3.86
C SER A 217 -0.07 -7.82 -5.27
N HIS A 218 -1.38 -7.95 -5.48
CA HIS A 218 -2.01 -8.33 -6.73
C HIS A 218 -1.83 -9.78 -7.20
N ALA A 219 -0.87 -10.54 -6.67
CA ALA A 219 -0.66 -11.93 -7.08
C ALA A 219 -1.84 -12.84 -6.71
N SER A 220 -2.20 -13.77 -7.59
CA SER A 220 -3.18 -14.81 -7.25
C SER A 220 -2.68 -15.67 -6.08
N ASP A 221 -3.58 -16.37 -5.39
CA ASP A 221 -3.21 -17.22 -4.26
C ASP A 221 -2.15 -18.28 -4.67
N LYS A 222 -2.24 -18.78 -5.91
CA LYS A 222 -1.25 -19.72 -6.45
C LYS A 222 0.07 -19.04 -6.77
N SER A 223 0.03 -17.86 -7.43
CA SER A 223 1.23 -17.08 -7.71
C SER A 223 1.95 -16.70 -6.41
N PHE A 224 1.19 -16.25 -5.39
CA PHE A 224 1.74 -15.99 -4.07
C PHE A 224 2.47 -17.21 -3.49
N SER A 225 1.84 -18.40 -3.54
CA SER A 225 2.46 -19.62 -3.02
C SER A 225 3.77 -19.93 -3.72
N ASP A 226 3.79 -19.85 -5.05
CA ASP A 226 4.99 -20.09 -5.86
C ASP A 226 6.09 -19.07 -5.58
N ILE A 227 5.74 -17.77 -5.49
CA ILE A 227 6.69 -16.70 -5.18
C ILE A 227 7.37 -16.94 -3.83
N VAL A 228 6.60 -17.27 -2.79
CA VAL A 228 7.14 -17.55 -1.45
C VAL A 228 8.06 -18.77 -1.44
N GLU A 229 7.76 -19.80 -2.22
CA GLU A 229 8.60 -20.99 -2.35
C GLU A 229 9.89 -20.71 -3.12
N LEU A 230 9.78 -19.99 -4.24
CA LEU A 230 10.91 -19.68 -5.13
C LEU A 230 11.87 -18.63 -4.56
N SER A 231 11.35 -17.63 -3.85
CA SER A 231 12.18 -16.56 -3.30
C SER A 231 13.16 -17.11 -2.25
N LYS A 232 14.41 -16.69 -2.32
CA LYS A 232 15.44 -16.99 -1.31
C LYS A 232 15.42 -16.01 -0.14
N ALA A 233 14.75 -14.87 -0.29
CA ALA A 233 14.61 -13.81 0.70
C ALA A 233 13.17 -13.67 1.18
N PRO A 234 12.90 -12.98 2.29
CA PRO A 234 11.55 -12.57 2.66
C PRO A 234 10.90 -11.75 1.54
N VAL A 235 9.56 -11.83 1.43
CA VAL A 235 8.77 -11.06 0.47
C VAL A 235 7.88 -10.05 1.19
N ILE A 236 7.40 -9.04 0.48
CA ILE A 236 6.46 -8.05 1.01
C ILE A 236 5.10 -8.15 0.30
N ALA A 237 4.02 -7.79 0.98
CA ALA A 237 2.80 -7.33 0.34
C ALA A 237 2.71 -5.82 0.59
N SER A 238 3.10 -5.00 -0.39
CA SER A 238 3.30 -3.56 -0.22
C SER A 238 2.00 -2.80 0.07
N HIS A 239 0.85 -3.32 -0.40
CA HIS A 239 -0.49 -2.76 -0.18
C HIS A 239 -1.54 -3.86 -0.33
N SER A 240 -1.82 -4.57 0.76
CA SER A 240 -2.84 -5.62 0.83
C SER A 240 -3.51 -5.60 2.20
N SER A 241 -4.70 -6.23 2.32
CA SER A 241 -5.41 -6.31 3.58
C SER A 241 -5.79 -7.75 3.92
N VAL A 242 -6.65 -7.98 4.90
CA VAL A 242 -6.98 -9.31 5.44
C VAL A 242 -8.31 -9.79 4.88
N ARG A 243 -8.31 -10.93 4.17
CA ARG A 243 -9.50 -11.51 3.53
C ARG A 243 -10.56 -11.98 4.55
N SER A 244 -10.14 -12.42 5.71
CA SER A 244 -11.04 -12.84 6.79
C SER A 244 -11.70 -11.66 7.50
N VAL A 245 -11.23 -10.42 7.32
CA VAL A 245 -11.87 -9.19 7.83
C VAL A 245 -12.77 -8.58 6.77
N ALA A 246 -12.30 -8.47 5.53
CA ALA A 246 -13.07 -7.99 4.38
C ALA A 246 -12.84 -8.90 3.18
N LYS A 247 -13.88 -9.58 2.72
CA LYS A 247 -13.80 -10.57 1.63
C LYS A 247 -13.54 -9.87 0.30
N HIS A 248 -12.30 -9.95 -0.14
CA HIS A 248 -11.87 -9.42 -1.44
C HIS A 248 -10.69 -10.26 -1.97
N ASP A 249 -10.61 -10.48 -3.29
CA ASP A 249 -9.56 -11.31 -3.89
C ASP A 249 -8.16 -10.69 -3.78
N ARG A 250 -8.09 -9.37 -3.64
CA ARG A 250 -6.84 -8.62 -3.37
C ARG A 250 -6.34 -8.78 -1.94
N ASN A 251 -7.20 -9.21 -1.01
CA ASN A 251 -6.85 -9.42 0.39
C ASN A 251 -6.23 -10.80 0.61
N MET A 252 -5.25 -10.87 1.50
CA MET A 252 -4.54 -12.10 1.80
C MET A 252 -5.37 -13.02 2.72
N SER A 253 -5.45 -14.29 2.39
CA SER A 253 -6.05 -15.31 3.26
C SER A 253 -5.14 -15.60 4.47
N ASP A 254 -5.71 -16.20 5.52
CA ASP A 254 -4.96 -16.61 6.71
C ASP A 254 -3.77 -17.52 6.38
N THR A 255 -3.95 -18.42 5.40
CA THR A 255 -2.88 -19.29 4.94
C THR A 255 -1.75 -18.50 4.28
N MET A 256 -2.08 -17.49 3.48
CA MET A 256 -1.08 -16.62 2.85
C MET A 256 -0.34 -15.80 3.91
N ILE A 257 -1.05 -15.20 4.89
CA ILE A 257 -0.44 -14.41 5.96
C ILE A 257 0.51 -15.28 6.80
N LYS A 258 0.10 -16.52 7.14
CA LYS A 258 0.95 -17.45 7.87
C LYS A 258 2.21 -17.84 7.07
N LYS A 259 2.08 -18.13 5.77
CA LYS A 259 3.23 -18.43 4.90
C LYS A 259 4.16 -17.22 4.75
N LEU A 260 3.60 -16.00 4.59
CA LEU A 260 4.36 -14.75 4.55
C LEU A 260 5.20 -14.57 5.83
N ALA A 261 4.57 -14.73 6.99
CA ALA A 261 5.23 -14.61 8.29
C ALA A 261 6.32 -15.68 8.50
N GLN A 262 6.05 -16.93 8.13
CA GLN A 262 7.04 -18.03 8.18
C GLN A 262 8.25 -17.74 7.31
N LYS A 263 8.05 -17.08 6.17
CA LYS A 263 9.14 -16.60 5.29
C LYS A 263 9.89 -15.39 5.86
N GLY A 264 9.41 -14.79 6.95
CA GLY A 264 9.95 -13.57 7.55
C GLY A 264 9.49 -12.29 6.85
N GLY A 265 8.48 -12.34 6.00
CA GLY A 265 7.93 -11.22 5.24
C GLY A 265 7.10 -10.24 6.09
N VAL A 266 6.38 -9.35 5.42
CA VAL A 266 5.47 -8.36 6.05
C VAL A 266 4.32 -8.01 5.12
N ILE A 267 3.11 -7.90 5.69
CA ILE A 267 1.93 -7.34 5.01
C ILE A 267 1.77 -5.89 5.42
N GLN A 268 1.58 -5.02 4.45
CA GLN A 268 1.29 -3.59 4.65
C GLN A 268 -0.19 -3.36 4.36
N ILE A 269 -0.92 -2.88 5.36
CA ILE A 269 -2.37 -2.72 5.25
C ILE A 269 -2.69 -1.56 4.32
N CYS A 270 -3.42 -1.89 3.25
CA CYS A 270 -3.90 -0.96 2.24
C CYS A 270 -5.08 -0.14 2.78
N LEU A 271 -5.17 1.14 2.41
CA LEU A 271 -6.24 2.03 2.81
C LEU A 271 -7.35 2.16 1.75
N LEU A 272 -7.39 1.26 0.77
CA LEU A 272 -8.46 1.24 -0.23
C LEU A 272 -9.74 0.69 0.41
N ASP A 273 -10.84 1.40 0.26
CA ASP A 273 -12.08 1.20 1.00
C ASP A 273 -12.63 -0.23 0.92
N VAL A 274 -12.73 -0.81 -0.29
CA VAL A 274 -13.25 -2.17 -0.50
C VAL A 274 -12.32 -3.27 0.02
N TYR A 275 -11.05 -2.94 0.34
CA TYR A 275 -10.14 -3.90 0.99
C TYR A 275 -10.23 -3.84 2.51
N ILE A 276 -10.72 -2.72 3.04
CA ILE A 276 -10.90 -2.51 4.50
C ILE A 276 -12.27 -2.99 4.97
N LYS A 277 -13.31 -2.79 4.15
CA LYS A 277 -14.68 -3.14 4.52
C LYS A 277 -15.45 -3.65 3.31
N GLU A 278 -16.22 -4.71 3.51
CA GLU A 278 -17.13 -5.17 2.45
C GLU A 278 -18.12 -4.04 2.09
N PRO A 279 -18.22 -3.70 0.78
CA PRO A 279 -19.09 -2.61 0.36
C PRO A 279 -20.56 -2.97 0.52
N ASP A 280 -21.39 -2.00 0.88
CA ASP A 280 -22.84 -2.13 0.74
C ASP A 280 -23.21 -2.13 -0.76
N THR A 281 -23.46 -3.30 -1.31
CA THR A 281 -23.80 -3.48 -2.73
C THR A 281 -25.10 -2.83 -3.13
N THR A 282 -25.93 -2.40 -2.17
CA THR A 282 -27.19 -1.69 -2.41
C THR A 282 -27.00 -0.18 -2.47
N SER A 283 -25.87 0.35 -1.97
CA SER A 283 -25.59 1.78 -1.92
C SER A 283 -25.49 2.43 -3.30
N VAL A 284 -25.73 3.73 -3.35
CA VAL A 284 -25.57 4.52 -4.59
C VAL A 284 -24.09 4.62 -4.98
N LYS A 285 -23.20 4.78 -3.99
CA LYS A 285 -21.75 4.79 -4.18
C LYS A 285 -21.29 3.55 -4.95
N PHE A 286 -21.58 2.36 -4.41
CA PHE A 286 -21.16 1.09 -5.01
C PHE A 286 -21.69 0.93 -6.45
N LYS A 287 -22.96 1.26 -6.69
CA LYS A 287 -23.55 1.17 -8.03
C LYS A 287 -22.88 2.12 -9.03
N SER A 288 -22.57 3.34 -8.59
CA SER A 288 -21.88 4.35 -9.40
C SER A 288 -20.44 3.92 -9.71
N GLU A 289 -19.69 3.50 -8.72
CA GLU A 289 -18.31 3.00 -8.90
C GLU A 289 -18.28 1.78 -9.82
N ARG A 290 -19.17 0.80 -9.61
CA ARG A 290 -19.27 -0.38 -10.49
C ARG A 290 -19.53 0.00 -11.95
N ARG A 291 -20.38 0.99 -12.19
CA ARG A 291 -20.64 1.52 -13.53
C ARG A 291 -19.39 2.17 -14.11
N LEU A 292 -18.73 3.02 -13.36
CA LEU A 292 -17.49 3.69 -13.78
C LEU A 292 -16.36 2.68 -14.03
N HIS A 293 -16.17 1.72 -13.18
CA HIS A 293 -15.21 0.62 -13.40
C HIS A 293 -15.48 -0.15 -14.69
N LYS A 294 -16.77 -0.40 -15.00
CA LYS A 294 -17.13 -1.06 -16.26
C LYS A 294 -16.73 -0.18 -17.46
N ILE A 295 -17.02 1.11 -17.42
CA ILE A 295 -16.63 2.07 -18.47
C ILE A 295 -15.11 2.10 -18.63
N TYR A 296 -14.37 2.20 -17.51
CA TYR A 296 -12.91 2.20 -17.53
C TYR A 296 -12.34 0.96 -18.25
N ARG A 297 -12.85 -0.22 -17.90
CA ARG A 297 -12.38 -1.49 -18.49
C ARG A 297 -12.72 -1.66 -19.95
N THR A 298 -13.86 -1.16 -20.40
CA THR A 298 -14.38 -1.46 -21.74
C THR A 298 -14.20 -0.33 -22.75
N THR A 299 -14.20 0.93 -22.33
CA THR A 299 -14.38 2.06 -23.24
C THR A 299 -13.33 3.15 -23.05
N TYR A 300 -12.77 3.34 -21.86
CA TYR A 300 -11.90 4.46 -21.52
C TYR A 300 -10.71 4.63 -22.50
N ASN A 301 -10.08 3.55 -22.92
CA ASN A 301 -8.95 3.60 -23.86
C ASN A 301 -9.33 4.09 -25.28
N SER A 302 -10.62 4.04 -25.65
CA SER A 302 -11.14 4.50 -26.94
C SER A 302 -11.80 5.88 -26.86
N MET A 303 -11.89 6.49 -25.68
CA MET A 303 -12.45 7.82 -25.46
C MET A 303 -11.53 8.92 -26.00
N SER A 304 -12.14 9.99 -26.51
CA SER A 304 -11.45 11.25 -26.75
C SER A 304 -11.00 11.90 -25.44
N GLU A 305 -10.08 12.84 -25.48
CA GLU A 305 -9.60 13.52 -24.27
C GLU A 305 -10.75 14.25 -23.53
N SER A 306 -11.69 14.87 -24.26
CA SER A 306 -12.85 15.50 -23.65
C SER A 306 -13.80 14.51 -22.97
N GLU A 307 -13.95 13.29 -23.48
CA GLU A 307 -14.74 12.23 -22.83
C GLU A 307 -14.04 11.69 -21.59
N LYS A 308 -12.72 11.59 -21.62
CA LYS A 308 -11.92 11.22 -20.44
C LYS A 308 -12.03 12.26 -19.32
N GLU A 309 -11.96 13.55 -19.65
CA GLU A 309 -12.16 14.64 -18.68
C GLU A 309 -13.53 14.55 -18.00
N VAL A 310 -14.61 14.28 -18.77
CA VAL A 310 -15.96 14.09 -18.22
C VAL A 310 -16.01 12.84 -17.32
N PHE A 311 -15.39 11.74 -17.74
CA PHE A 311 -15.31 10.51 -16.95
C PHE A 311 -14.54 10.72 -15.64
N GLU A 312 -13.38 11.36 -15.70
CA GLU A 312 -12.56 11.66 -14.53
C GLU A 312 -13.31 12.56 -13.55
N LYS A 313 -13.98 13.60 -14.07
CA LYS A 313 -14.82 14.46 -13.24
C LYS A 313 -15.94 13.69 -12.55
N GLU A 314 -16.62 12.79 -13.24
CA GLU A 314 -17.69 11.98 -12.66
C GLU A 314 -17.13 11.03 -11.58
N TRP A 315 -15.95 10.46 -11.80
CA TRP A 315 -15.25 9.66 -10.81
C TRP A 315 -14.97 10.46 -9.54
N ASP A 316 -14.41 11.65 -9.69
CA ASP A 316 -14.09 12.58 -8.61
C ASP A 316 -15.37 13.01 -7.85
N ASP A 317 -16.45 13.30 -8.56
CA ASP A 317 -17.73 13.66 -7.95
C ASP A 317 -18.31 12.51 -7.11
N VAL A 318 -18.17 11.25 -7.54
CA VAL A 318 -18.59 10.08 -6.76
C VAL A 318 -17.75 9.95 -5.49
N GLN A 319 -16.43 10.08 -5.58
CA GLN A 319 -15.56 10.00 -4.41
C GLN A 319 -15.85 11.12 -3.39
N ALA A 320 -16.07 12.34 -3.86
CA ALA A 320 -16.38 13.48 -3.01
C ALA A 320 -17.74 13.36 -2.32
N ASN A 321 -18.81 13.03 -3.08
CA ASN A 321 -20.18 13.02 -2.59
C ASN A 321 -20.47 11.89 -1.59
N TYR A 322 -19.73 10.79 -1.66
CA TYR A 322 -19.91 9.62 -0.80
C TYR A 322 -18.75 9.37 0.17
N SER A 323 -17.94 10.38 0.43
CA SER A 323 -16.83 10.29 1.39
C SER A 323 -17.23 9.85 2.79
N SER A 324 -18.47 10.15 3.21
CA SER A 324 -19.03 9.70 4.50
C SER A 324 -19.26 8.18 4.58
N GLU A 325 -19.34 7.48 3.44
CA GLU A 325 -19.49 6.02 3.37
C GLU A 325 -18.15 5.28 3.44
N LEU A 326 -17.03 6.00 3.35
CA LEU A 326 -15.71 5.41 3.46
C LEU A 326 -15.50 4.79 4.85
N PRO A 327 -14.77 3.67 4.94
CA PRO A 327 -14.33 3.13 6.22
C PRO A 327 -13.43 4.12 6.96
N THR A 328 -13.17 3.83 8.22
CA THR A 328 -12.37 4.66 9.12
C THR A 328 -11.04 4.00 9.46
N VAL A 329 -10.13 4.76 10.06
CA VAL A 329 -8.91 4.25 10.67
C VAL A 329 -9.19 3.14 11.69
N LYS A 330 -10.34 3.20 12.39
CA LYS A 330 -10.76 2.13 13.30
C LYS A 330 -10.90 0.80 12.56
N GLU A 331 -11.63 0.78 11.44
CA GLU A 331 -11.83 -0.42 10.63
C GLU A 331 -10.49 -0.89 9.99
N MET A 332 -9.62 0.03 9.59
CA MET A 332 -8.28 -0.31 9.12
C MET A 332 -7.44 -1.00 10.22
N VAL A 333 -7.48 -0.52 11.44
CA VAL A 333 -6.73 -1.13 12.56
C VAL A 333 -7.30 -2.49 12.95
N ASP A 334 -8.57 -2.82 12.62
CA ASP A 334 -9.10 -4.19 12.79
C ASP A 334 -8.29 -5.22 11.99
N HIS A 335 -7.77 -4.84 10.80
CA HIS A 335 -6.86 -5.67 10.02
C HIS A 335 -5.50 -5.84 10.70
N ILE A 336 -4.96 -4.78 11.32
CA ILE A 336 -3.70 -4.84 12.08
C ILE A 336 -3.87 -5.76 13.28
N ASP A 337 -4.97 -5.63 14.04
CA ASP A 337 -5.29 -6.51 15.17
C ASP A 337 -5.38 -7.96 14.71
N TYR A 338 -6.03 -8.20 13.57
CA TYR A 338 -6.17 -9.55 13.03
C TYR A 338 -4.81 -10.19 12.72
N VAL A 339 -3.94 -9.49 12.00
CA VAL A 339 -2.59 -9.99 11.66
C VAL A 339 -1.77 -10.20 12.92
N LYS A 340 -1.79 -9.24 13.87
CA LYS A 340 -1.10 -9.37 15.17
C LYS A 340 -1.54 -10.62 15.91
N ASN A 341 -2.85 -10.89 15.95
CA ASN A 341 -3.39 -12.05 16.64
C ASN A 341 -3.08 -13.37 15.92
N LEU A 342 -3.00 -13.35 14.59
CA LEU A 342 -2.78 -14.55 13.77
C LEU A 342 -1.31 -14.99 13.74
N VAL A 343 -0.38 -14.05 13.62
CA VAL A 343 1.05 -14.33 13.38
C VAL A 343 2.01 -13.48 14.22
N GLY A 344 1.53 -12.47 14.92
CA GLY A 344 2.34 -11.57 15.76
C GLY A 344 2.58 -10.21 15.13
N ILE A 345 3.05 -9.27 15.96
CA ILE A 345 3.21 -7.85 15.61
C ILE A 345 4.33 -7.57 14.59
N ASP A 346 5.25 -8.50 14.40
CA ASP A 346 6.43 -8.32 13.57
C ASP A 346 6.13 -8.41 12.06
N TYR A 347 4.89 -8.71 11.68
CA TYR A 347 4.50 -9.06 10.32
C TYR A 347 3.48 -8.12 9.68
N VAL A 348 3.21 -6.95 10.29
CA VAL A 348 2.24 -5.98 9.78
C VAL A 348 2.80 -4.56 9.76
N GLY A 349 2.39 -3.77 8.76
CA GLY A 349 2.70 -2.35 8.60
C GLY A 349 1.63 -1.62 7.79
N ILE A 350 2.00 -0.52 7.14
CA ILE A 350 1.09 0.40 6.43
C ILE A 350 1.58 0.64 5.00
N GLY A 351 0.65 0.52 4.03
CA GLY A 351 0.87 0.84 2.63
C GLY A 351 -0.40 1.47 2.06
N SER A 352 -0.47 2.79 2.03
CA SER A 352 -1.72 3.53 1.89
C SER A 352 -2.45 3.31 0.57
N ASP A 353 -1.73 3.14 -0.50
CA ASP A 353 -2.26 3.16 -1.86
C ASP A 353 -2.89 4.55 -2.20
N PHE A 354 -2.34 5.62 -1.61
CA PHE A 354 -2.75 6.98 -1.92
C PHE A 354 -2.49 7.29 -3.39
N ASP A 355 -3.38 8.04 -3.99
CA ASP A 355 -3.44 8.37 -5.42
C ASP A 355 -3.70 7.17 -6.35
N GLY A 356 -3.70 5.91 -5.83
CA GLY A 356 -4.13 4.69 -6.51
C GLY A 356 -5.54 4.24 -6.15
N GLY A 357 -6.15 4.89 -5.15
CA GLY A 357 -7.51 4.60 -4.68
C GLY A 357 -7.63 4.63 -3.16
N GLY A 358 -6.53 4.53 -2.44
CA GLY A 358 -6.50 4.56 -0.98
C GLY A 358 -7.04 5.87 -0.40
N GLY A 359 -7.63 5.77 0.79
CA GLY A 359 -8.14 6.90 1.56
C GLY A 359 -9.34 6.51 2.41
N LEU A 360 -9.29 6.91 3.68
CA LEU A 360 -10.33 6.63 4.67
C LEU A 360 -11.03 7.93 5.05
N ARG A 361 -12.21 7.83 5.65
CA ARG A 361 -12.99 9.00 6.08
C ARG A 361 -12.22 9.95 7.00
N ASP A 362 -11.37 9.40 7.87
CA ASP A 362 -10.56 10.11 8.85
C ASP A 362 -9.05 9.92 8.63
N CYS A 363 -8.67 9.43 7.45
CA CYS A 363 -7.31 9.41 6.91
C CYS A 363 -7.40 9.53 5.38
N ALA A 364 -7.85 10.69 4.90
CA ALA A 364 -8.09 10.95 3.49
C ALA A 364 -6.81 11.28 2.72
N ASP A 365 -5.77 11.71 3.41
CA ASP A 365 -4.46 12.03 2.86
C ASP A 365 -3.34 11.85 3.90
N VAL A 366 -2.11 11.99 3.48
CA VAL A 366 -0.91 11.74 4.28
C VAL A 366 -0.80 12.62 5.53
N SER A 367 -1.42 13.81 5.58
CA SER A 367 -1.40 14.70 6.76
C SER A 367 -2.14 14.11 7.97
N GLN A 368 -3.00 13.12 7.72
CA GLN A 368 -3.86 12.50 8.75
C GLN A 368 -3.29 11.18 9.30
N PHE A 369 -2.11 10.77 8.91
CA PHE A 369 -1.43 9.57 9.43
C PHE A 369 -1.34 9.49 10.96
N PRO A 370 -1.18 10.61 11.71
CA PRO A 370 -1.24 10.56 13.18
C PRO A 370 -2.52 9.93 13.76
N ASN A 371 -3.64 9.92 13.01
CA ASN A 371 -4.88 9.29 13.43
C ASN A 371 -4.73 7.76 13.57
N ILE A 372 -3.89 7.13 12.75
CA ILE A 372 -3.56 5.71 12.86
C ILE A 372 -2.81 5.44 14.18
N THR A 373 -1.82 6.27 14.52
CA THR A 373 -1.12 6.15 15.81
C THR A 373 -2.05 6.36 17.00
N LEU A 374 -2.99 7.30 16.90
CA LEU A 374 -3.97 7.55 17.94
C LEU A 374 -4.87 6.33 18.16
N GLU A 375 -5.36 5.70 17.08
CA GLU A 375 -6.22 4.53 17.20
C GLU A 375 -5.45 3.31 17.75
N LEU A 376 -4.21 3.08 17.30
CA LEU A 376 -3.35 2.05 17.87
C LEU A 376 -3.16 2.22 19.38
N LEU A 377 -2.94 3.46 19.83
CA LEU A 377 -2.85 3.77 21.28
C LEU A 377 -4.17 3.53 22.01
N ARG A 378 -5.33 3.87 21.40
CA ARG A 378 -6.65 3.59 21.98
C ARG A 378 -6.88 2.11 22.22
N ARG A 379 -6.30 1.26 21.35
CA ARG A 379 -6.34 -0.21 21.46
C ARG A 379 -5.28 -0.80 22.39
N GLY A 380 -4.47 0.06 23.02
CA GLY A 380 -3.48 -0.38 23.99
C GLY A 380 -2.15 -0.87 23.41
N TYR A 381 -1.87 -0.57 22.12
CA TYR A 381 -0.55 -0.83 21.56
C TYR A 381 0.52 -0.05 22.28
N THR A 382 1.64 -0.70 22.55
CA THR A 382 2.83 -0.09 23.15
C THR A 382 3.56 0.78 22.13
N GLU A 383 4.39 1.73 22.62
CA GLU A 383 5.25 2.54 21.73
C GLU A 383 6.17 1.68 20.86
N SER A 384 6.65 0.55 21.41
CA SER A 384 7.49 -0.39 20.64
C SER A 384 6.72 -1.07 19.50
N GLU A 385 5.48 -1.51 19.75
CA GLU A 385 4.64 -2.11 18.71
C GLU A 385 4.27 -1.10 17.61
N ILE A 386 3.95 0.14 17.99
CA ILE A 386 3.65 1.22 17.04
C ILE A 386 4.86 1.51 16.13
N LYS A 387 6.07 1.56 16.69
CA LYS A 387 7.31 1.72 15.92
C LYS A 387 7.55 0.56 14.93
N LYS A 388 7.19 -0.66 15.32
CA LYS A 388 7.26 -1.82 14.41
C LYS A 388 6.31 -1.67 13.23
N ILE A 389 5.05 -1.28 13.50
CA ILE A 389 4.01 -1.10 12.47
C ILE A 389 4.41 0.00 11.48
N TRP A 390 4.89 1.16 11.96
CA TRP A 390 5.20 2.30 11.10
C TRP A 390 6.38 2.08 10.16
N GLY A 391 7.42 1.39 10.59
CA GLY A 391 8.57 1.19 9.70
C GLY A 391 9.48 0.05 10.11
N GLY A 392 9.53 -0.30 11.41
CA GLY A 392 10.46 -1.29 11.91
C GLY A 392 10.34 -2.65 11.23
N ASN A 393 9.12 -3.10 10.94
CA ASN A 393 8.88 -4.39 10.30
C ASN A 393 9.32 -4.39 8.83
N LEU A 394 9.04 -3.31 8.08
CA LEU A 394 9.51 -3.19 6.71
C LEU A 394 11.04 -3.13 6.64
N LEU A 395 11.68 -2.29 7.48
CA LEU A 395 13.13 -2.15 7.51
C LEU A 395 13.81 -3.48 7.84
N ARG A 396 13.24 -4.29 8.74
CA ARG A 396 13.71 -5.66 9.02
C ARG A 396 13.71 -6.52 7.77
N VAL A 397 12.62 -6.49 6.98
CA VAL A 397 12.50 -7.26 5.74
C VAL A 397 13.47 -6.73 4.70
N PHE A 398 13.53 -5.42 4.50
CA PHE A 398 14.40 -4.80 3.51
C PHE A 398 15.87 -5.14 3.78
N ARG A 399 16.36 -4.98 5.04
CA ARG A 399 17.71 -5.39 5.44
C ARG A 399 17.98 -6.90 5.20
N ALA A 400 16.99 -7.75 5.44
CA ALA A 400 17.12 -9.18 5.19
C ALA A 400 17.26 -9.49 3.70
N VAL A 401 16.51 -8.78 2.85
CA VAL A 401 16.58 -8.90 1.38
C VAL A 401 17.94 -8.41 0.88
N GLU A 402 18.41 -7.24 1.30
CA GLU A 402 19.75 -6.72 0.96
C GLU A 402 20.87 -7.68 1.37
N LYS A 403 20.74 -8.26 2.57
CA LYS A 403 21.73 -9.23 3.09
C LYS A 403 21.76 -10.54 2.28
N SER A 404 20.64 -10.92 1.67
CA SER A 404 20.54 -12.14 0.85
C SER A 404 21.07 -11.96 -0.56
N ALA A 405 21.31 -10.71 -1.00
CA ALA A 405 21.87 -10.41 -2.31
C ALA A 405 23.18 -11.15 -2.52
N GLN A 406 23.37 -11.69 -3.71
CA GLN A 406 24.64 -12.27 -4.09
C GLN A 406 25.64 -11.13 -4.29
N LYS A 407 26.78 -11.20 -3.59
CA LYS A 407 27.87 -10.28 -3.86
C LYS A 407 28.35 -10.53 -5.29
N ILE A 408 28.21 -9.51 -6.13
CA ILE A 408 28.73 -9.49 -7.50
C ILE A 408 30.24 -9.35 -7.46
#